data_9e27feec06af104143893e1782f21a78
#
_entry.id   9e27feec06af104143893e1782f21a78
#
_cell.length_a   1.000
_cell.length_b   1.000
_cell.length_c   1.000
_cell.angle_alpha   90.00
_cell.angle_beta   90.00
_cell.angle_gamma   90.00
#
_symmetry.space_group_name_H-M   'P 1'
#
loop_
_entity.id
_entity.type
_entity.pdbx_description
1 polymer ?
#
loop_
_entity_poly.entity_id
_entity_poly.type
_entity_poly.pdbx_seq_one_letter_code
_entity_poly.pdbx_strand_id
1 'polypeptide(L)'
;VRFIFSPSRHAIKIFVHNTGGKLMISKTWSRKPIAALVAVAILSVYSMVVLASPAAKAPSGELSIAGQATVNGEAAVSGGTIFSESVIATAENSVATVNLSKLGRVALLATSSLKLSFNEKSINGLLDNGTAHVSTVAGTSVNFTTKDGIVVVDGSQATSFTVNVVKGITSLTTHSGVAQLRVGDSVKQVAAGESASAGTPNPKDDPGDDDDKMSGGELAALILLGAGATAGILY
;
A
#
# COMPACT_ATOMS: atom_id res chain seq x y z
N VAL A 1 27.06 -19.48 66.19
CA VAL A 1 26.06 -18.85 67.06
C VAL A 1 24.72 -19.54 66.75
N ARG A 2 24.29 -20.35 67.80
CA ARG A 2 23.03 -21.13 67.73
C ARG A 2 21.91 -20.27 68.32
N PHE A 3 20.82 -20.02 67.58
CA PHE A 3 19.58 -19.50 68.17
C PHE A 3 18.59 -20.65 68.36
N ILE A 4 18.29 -20.87 69.70
CA ILE A 4 17.28 -21.81 70.15
C ILE A 4 15.96 -21.05 70.21
N PHE A 5 14.95 -21.49 69.41
CA PHE A 5 13.59 -20.98 69.55
C PHE A 5 12.76 -21.95 70.40
N SER A 6 12.28 -21.45 71.55
CA SER A 6 11.41 -22.15 72.48
C SER A 6 9.91 -21.93 72.06
N PRO A 7 9.05 -22.95 71.98
CA PRO A 7 7.63 -22.74 71.72
C PRO A 7 6.87 -22.56 73.04
N SER A 8 6.30 -21.39 73.23
CA SER A 8 5.34 -21.09 74.30
C SER A 8 3.97 -21.74 74.01
N ARG A 9 3.61 -22.72 74.87
CA ARG A 9 2.26 -23.32 74.85
C ARG A 9 1.30 -22.43 75.64
N HIS A 10 0.40 -21.77 74.98
CA HIS A 10 -0.79 -21.17 75.59
C HIS A 10 -1.89 -22.19 75.62
N ALA A 11 -2.22 -22.69 76.79
CA ALA A 11 -3.36 -23.54 77.05
C ALA A 11 -4.64 -22.67 77.05
N ILE A 12 -5.50 -22.90 76.10
CA ILE A 12 -6.82 -22.31 76.08
C ILE A 12 -7.74 -23.12 77.00
N LYS A 13 -8.13 -22.52 78.14
CA LYS A 13 -9.20 -23.04 79.02
C LYS A 13 -10.54 -22.87 78.32
N ILE A 14 -11.12 -23.96 77.89
CA ILE A 14 -12.52 -23.96 77.41
C ILE A 14 -13.45 -23.97 78.63
N PHE A 15 -14.10 -22.87 78.88
CA PHE A 15 -15.14 -22.77 79.88
C PHE A 15 -16.49 -23.11 79.22
N VAL A 16 -16.97 -24.32 79.45
CA VAL A 16 -18.27 -24.75 78.95
C VAL A 16 -19.33 -24.20 79.93
N HIS A 17 -20.03 -23.15 79.55
CA HIS A 17 -21.21 -22.68 80.21
C HIS A 17 -22.43 -23.20 79.47
N ASN A 18 -23.09 -24.20 80.07
CA ASN A 18 -24.33 -24.76 79.51
C ASN A 18 -25.52 -23.91 80.04
N THR A 19 -25.99 -23.02 79.20
CA THR A 19 -27.29 -22.35 79.38
C THR A 19 -28.08 -22.51 78.11
N GLY A 20 -29.19 -23.24 78.21
CA GLY A 20 -30.13 -23.50 77.12
C GLY A 20 -30.71 -22.21 76.49
N GLY A 21 -30.07 -21.79 75.44
CA GLY A 21 -30.55 -20.68 74.61
C GLY A 21 -30.76 -21.20 73.20
N LYS A 22 -31.99 -21.08 72.69
CA LYS A 22 -32.35 -21.33 71.31
C LYS A 22 -31.35 -20.63 70.40
N LEU A 23 -30.56 -21.40 69.65
CA LEU A 23 -29.76 -20.88 68.54
C LEU A 23 -30.69 -20.34 67.45
N MET A 24 -30.97 -19.04 67.52
CA MET A 24 -31.50 -18.32 66.34
C MET A 24 -30.32 -18.17 65.36
N ILE A 25 -30.21 -19.09 64.42
CA ILE A 25 -29.35 -18.89 63.27
C ILE A 25 -29.99 -17.79 62.42
N SER A 26 -29.57 -16.55 62.70
CA SER A 26 -29.87 -15.46 61.75
C SER A 26 -29.09 -15.71 60.46
N LYS A 27 -29.79 -16.27 59.49
CA LYS A 27 -29.31 -16.48 58.12
C LYS A 27 -29.18 -15.13 57.44
N THR A 28 -28.24 -14.30 57.91
CA THR A 28 -27.80 -13.12 57.16
C THR A 28 -26.95 -13.60 56.01
N TRP A 29 -27.62 -14.07 54.96
CA TRP A 29 -26.96 -14.29 53.69
C TRP A 29 -26.44 -12.94 53.21
N SER A 30 -25.18 -12.73 53.42
CA SER A 30 -24.46 -11.54 52.97
C SER A 30 -24.60 -11.43 51.47
N ARG A 31 -25.44 -10.51 51.00
CA ARG A 31 -25.63 -10.19 49.57
C ARG A 31 -24.40 -9.52 48.95
N LYS A 32 -23.39 -9.21 49.77
CA LYS A 32 -22.14 -8.56 49.35
C LYS A 32 -21.30 -9.34 48.33
N PRO A 33 -21.10 -10.69 48.46
CA PRO A 33 -20.32 -11.41 47.44
C PRO A 33 -21.04 -11.53 46.10
N ILE A 34 -22.39 -11.55 46.10
CA ILE A 34 -23.16 -11.62 44.84
C ILE A 34 -23.05 -10.29 44.08
N ALA A 35 -23.12 -9.16 44.76
CA ALA A 35 -22.95 -7.85 44.16
C ALA A 35 -21.55 -7.66 43.56
N ALA A 36 -20.53 -8.16 44.25
CA ALA A 36 -19.15 -8.12 43.74
C ALA A 36 -18.98 -8.98 42.47
N LEU A 37 -19.56 -10.19 42.42
CA LEU A 37 -19.51 -11.06 41.23
C LEU A 37 -20.26 -10.44 40.05
N VAL A 38 -21.44 -9.82 40.28
CA VAL A 38 -22.16 -9.13 39.22
C VAL A 38 -21.40 -7.91 38.71
N ALA A 39 -20.77 -7.14 39.58
CA ALA A 39 -19.94 -6.00 39.19
C ALA A 39 -18.73 -6.43 38.33
N VAL A 40 -18.05 -7.51 38.69
CA VAL A 40 -16.93 -8.08 37.88
C VAL A 40 -17.44 -8.59 36.53
N ALA A 41 -18.59 -9.25 36.48
CA ALA A 41 -19.20 -9.73 35.23
C ALA A 41 -19.56 -8.57 34.29
N ILE A 42 -20.13 -7.49 34.83
CA ILE A 42 -20.44 -6.28 34.04
C ILE A 42 -19.20 -5.61 33.54
N LEU A 43 -18.15 -5.45 34.38
CA LEU A 43 -16.87 -4.87 33.97
C LEU A 43 -16.18 -5.68 32.88
N SER A 44 -16.25 -7.02 32.91
CA SER A 44 -15.64 -7.86 31.87
C SER A 44 -16.35 -7.75 30.52
N VAL A 45 -17.67 -7.54 30.50
CA VAL A 45 -18.43 -7.31 29.26
C VAL A 45 -18.09 -5.94 28.65
N TYR A 46 -17.97 -4.90 29.48
CA TYR A 46 -17.57 -3.57 29.00
C TYR A 46 -16.12 -3.54 28.47
N SER A 47 -15.23 -4.35 29.01
CA SER A 47 -13.85 -4.44 28.52
C SER A 47 -13.72 -5.04 27.10
N MET A 48 -14.67 -5.88 26.68
CA MET A 48 -14.69 -6.43 25.32
C MET A 48 -15.19 -5.45 24.25
N VAL A 49 -15.99 -4.46 24.64
CA VAL A 49 -16.56 -3.48 23.69
C VAL A 49 -15.52 -2.42 23.26
N VAL A 50 -14.54 -2.13 24.10
CA VAL A 50 -13.52 -1.08 23.82
C VAL A 50 -12.46 -1.54 22.81
N LEU A 51 -12.30 -2.85 22.56
CA LEU A 51 -11.31 -3.39 21.61
C LEU A 51 -11.82 -3.52 20.16
N ALA A 52 -13.10 -3.24 19.91
CA ALA A 52 -13.62 -3.09 18.56
C ALA A 52 -13.36 -1.67 18.03
N SER A 53 -12.12 -1.24 17.98
CA SER A 53 -11.77 -0.11 17.12
C SER A 53 -12.22 -0.47 15.71
N PRO A 54 -13.04 0.36 15.05
CA PRO A 54 -13.39 0.10 13.66
C PRO A 54 -12.06 -0.02 12.90
N ALA A 55 -11.79 -1.21 12.37
CA ALA A 55 -10.64 -1.40 11.51
C ALA A 55 -10.70 -0.32 10.44
N ALA A 56 -9.67 0.51 10.36
CA ALA A 56 -9.59 1.54 9.33
C ALA A 56 -9.87 0.84 8.00
N LYS A 57 -10.92 1.29 7.29
CA LYS A 57 -11.31 0.69 6.02
C LYS A 57 -10.09 0.75 5.10
N ALA A 58 -9.55 -0.40 4.73
CA ALA A 58 -8.40 -0.47 3.84
C ALA A 58 -8.72 0.32 2.56
N PRO A 59 -7.82 1.14 2.07
CA PRO A 59 -8.02 1.86 0.83
C PRO A 59 -8.30 0.86 -0.29
N SER A 60 -9.30 1.13 -1.10
CA SER A 60 -9.71 0.28 -2.21
C SER A 60 -9.97 1.10 -3.45
N GLY A 61 -9.78 0.50 -4.60
CA GLY A 61 -10.09 1.05 -5.91
C GLY A 61 -11.19 0.26 -6.62
N GLU A 62 -11.80 0.87 -7.61
CA GLU A 62 -12.77 0.23 -8.50
C GLU A 62 -12.12 -0.07 -9.85
N LEU A 63 -12.27 -1.29 -10.33
CA LEU A 63 -11.72 -1.76 -11.59
C LEU A 63 -12.76 -1.66 -12.71
N SER A 64 -12.39 -1.01 -13.80
CA SER A 64 -13.15 -1.01 -15.05
C SER A 64 -12.30 -1.66 -16.14
N ILE A 65 -12.86 -2.60 -16.91
CA ILE A 65 -12.14 -3.36 -17.91
C ILE A 65 -12.85 -3.23 -19.24
N ALA A 66 -12.10 -2.96 -20.31
CA ALA A 66 -12.50 -3.12 -21.68
C ALA A 66 -11.59 -4.20 -22.30
N GLY A 67 -12.17 -5.33 -22.70
CA GLY A 67 -11.44 -6.52 -23.13
C GLY A 67 -11.21 -7.52 -22.01
N GLN A 68 -10.00 -8.06 -21.89
CA GLN A 68 -9.62 -9.09 -20.92
C GLN A 68 -8.48 -8.61 -20.02
N ALA A 69 -8.64 -8.81 -18.73
CA ALA A 69 -7.60 -8.53 -17.73
C ALA A 69 -7.63 -9.59 -16.62
N THR A 70 -6.53 -9.70 -15.92
CA THR A 70 -6.41 -10.54 -14.73
C THR A 70 -6.00 -9.69 -13.52
N VAL A 71 -6.44 -10.10 -12.35
CA VAL A 71 -5.99 -9.55 -11.07
C VAL A 71 -5.46 -10.70 -10.23
N ASN A 72 -4.20 -10.61 -9.82
CA ASN A 72 -3.48 -11.66 -9.09
C ASN A 72 -3.51 -13.02 -9.81
N GLY A 73 -3.50 -12.99 -11.16
CA GLY A 73 -3.53 -14.19 -12.00
C GLY A 73 -4.91 -14.76 -12.29
N GLU A 74 -5.97 -14.24 -11.67
CA GLU A 74 -7.35 -14.67 -11.90
C GLU A 74 -8.07 -13.70 -12.86
N ALA A 75 -8.98 -14.25 -13.68
CA ALA A 75 -9.77 -13.43 -14.62
C ALA A 75 -10.60 -12.39 -13.85
N ALA A 76 -10.42 -11.13 -14.20
CA ALA A 76 -11.09 -10.03 -13.55
C ALA A 76 -12.35 -9.60 -14.29
N VAL A 77 -13.32 -9.07 -13.56
CA VAL A 77 -14.57 -8.51 -14.10
C VAL A 77 -14.64 -7.02 -13.81
N SER A 78 -15.26 -6.27 -14.72
CA SER A 78 -15.50 -4.84 -14.52
C SER A 78 -16.43 -4.59 -13.33
N GLY A 79 -16.17 -3.54 -12.56
CA GLY A 79 -16.85 -3.26 -11.28
C GLY A 79 -16.24 -3.97 -10.08
N GLY A 80 -15.21 -4.79 -10.28
CA GLY A 80 -14.48 -5.44 -9.19
C GLY A 80 -13.74 -4.46 -8.29
N THR A 81 -13.56 -4.84 -7.03
CA THR A 81 -12.78 -4.05 -6.07
C THR A 81 -11.32 -4.46 -6.11
N ILE A 82 -10.42 -3.49 -6.25
CA ILE A 82 -8.97 -3.67 -6.17
C ILE A 82 -8.48 -3.23 -4.80
N PHE A 83 -7.66 -4.06 -4.19
CA PHE A 83 -6.93 -3.74 -2.96
C PHE A 83 -5.48 -3.38 -3.27
N SER A 84 -4.83 -2.71 -2.32
CA SER A 84 -3.39 -2.46 -2.39
C SER A 84 -2.62 -3.77 -2.53
N GLU A 85 -1.46 -3.76 -3.20
CA GLU A 85 -0.60 -4.90 -3.54
C GLU A 85 -1.17 -5.85 -4.61
N SER A 86 -2.21 -5.46 -5.34
CA SER A 86 -2.75 -6.27 -6.45
C SER A 86 -1.87 -6.18 -7.69
N VAL A 87 -1.70 -7.32 -8.35
CA VAL A 87 -1.04 -7.42 -9.66
C VAL A 87 -2.12 -7.44 -10.74
N ILE A 88 -2.08 -6.48 -11.66
CA ILE A 88 -3.05 -6.34 -12.75
C ILE A 88 -2.32 -6.57 -14.06
N ALA A 89 -2.84 -7.47 -14.90
CA ALA A 89 -2.32 -7.69 -16.24
C ALA A 89 -3.44 -7.60 -17.27
N THR A 90 -3.15 -6.94 -18.39
CA THR A 90 -4.05 -6.77 -19.53
C THR A 90 -3.61 -7.63 -20.70
N ALA A 91 -4.58 -8.20 -21.40
CA ALA A 91 -4.36 -8.91 -22.65
C ALA A 91 -4.17 -7.93 -23.84
N GLU A 92 -3.93 -8.49 -25.03
CA GLU A 92 -3.93 -7.73 -26.28
C GLU A 92 -5.30 -7.04 -26.49
N ASN A 93 -5.28 -5.83 -27.04
CA ASN A 93 -6.47 -5.01 -27.32
C ASN A 93 -7.36 -4.77 -26.08
N SER A 94 -6.77 -4.78 -24.89
CA SER A 94 -7.51 -4.64 -23.65
C SER A 94 -7.00 -3.44 -22.85
N VAL A 95 -7.89 -2.85 -22.06
CA VAL A 95 -7.58 -1.74 -21.14
C VAL A 95 -8.20 -2.04 -19.79
N ALA A 96 -7.42 -1.86 -18.73
CA ALA A 96 -7.90 -1.94 -17.36
C ALA A 96 -7.69 -0.58 -16.67
N THR A 97 -8.73 0.00 -16.12
CA THR A 97 -8.67 1.27 -15.40
C THR A 97 -9.04 1.04 -13.94
N VAL A 98 -8.13 1.42 -13.04
CA VAL A 98 -8.36 1.42 -11.60
C VAL A 98 -8.66 2.85 -11.15
N ASN A 99 -9.86 3.07 -10.65
CA ASN A 99 -10.27 4.34 -10.06
C ASN A 99 -9.98 4.30 -8.55
N LEU A 100 -9.08 5.15 -8.10
CA LEU A 100 -8.62 5.22 -6.71
C LEU A 100 -9.31 6.36 -5.94
N SER A 101 -10.53 6.73 -6.35
CA SER A 101 -11.35 7.77 -5.68
C SER A 101 -10.59 9.09 -5.51
N LYS A 102 -10.15 9.39 -4.29
CA LYS A 102 -9.50 10.67 -3.93
C LYS A 102 -8.06 10.81 -4.43
N LEU A 103 -7.43 9.74 -4.87
CA LEU A 103 -6.03 9.74 -5.33
C LEU A 103 -5.92 10.02 -6.83
N GLY A 104 -6.94 9.61 -7.59
CA GLY A 104 -6.93 9.67 -9.05
C GLY A 104 -7.22 8.32 -9.69
N ARG A 105 -6.64 8.06 -10.85
CA ARG A 105 -6.84 6.82 -11.60
C ARG A 105 -5.56 6.36 -12.28
N VAL A 106 -5.48 5.05 -12.46
CA VAL A 106 -4.41 4.36 -13.19
C VAL A 106 -5.06 3.52 -14.28
N ALA A 107 -4.71 3.77 -15.52
CA ALA A 107 -5.17 3.00 -16.67
C ALA A 107 -4.00 2.23 -17.27
N LEU A 108 -4.13 0.92 -17.38
CA LEU A 108 -3.21 0.02 -18.09
C LEU A 108 -3.72 -0.20 -19.49
N LEU A 109 -2.86 0.01 -20.48
CA LEU A 109 -3.16 -0.29 -21.87
C LEU A 109 -2.88 -1.77 -22.16
N ALA A 110 -3.04 -2.15 -23.44
CA ALA A 110 -2.85 -3.52 -23.88
C ALA A 110 -1.46 -4.08 -23.50
N THR A 111 -1.41 -5.39 -23.23
CA THR A 111 -0.19 -6.16 -22.98
C THR A 111 0.69 -5.55 -21.88
N SER A 112 0.05 -5.11 -20.80
CA SER A 112 0.73 -4.45 -19.68
C SER A 112 0.60 -5.26 -18.39
N SER A 113 1.63 -5.20 -17.55
CA SER A 113 1.66 -5.84 -16.22
C SER A 113 2.12 -4.83 -15.18
N LEU A 114 1.28 -4.58 -14.19
CA LEU A 114 1.50 -3.61 -13.12
C LEU A 114 1.16 -4.21 -11.76
N LYS A 115 2.10 -4.20 -10.82
CA LYS A 115 1.80 -4.35 -9.40
C LYS A 115 1.46 -2.98 -8.83
N LEU A 116 0.23 -2.82 -8.35
CA LEU A 116 -0.30 -1.55 -7.85
C LEU A 116 -0.45 -1.59 -6.34
N SER A 117 0.17 -0.63 -5.66
CA SER A 117 0.08 -0.43 -4.23
C SER A 117 -0.33 1.01 -3.94
N PHE A 118 -1.22 1.23 -3.01
CA PHE A 118 -1.71 2.57 -2.69
C PHE A 118 -2.16 2.67 -1.24
N ASN A 119 -2.08 3.89 -0.72
CA ASN A 119 -2.59 4.26 0.59
C ASN A 119 -3.44 5.54 0.49
N GLU A 120 -3.69 6.23 1.58
CA GLU A 120 -4.54 7.43 1.59
C GLU A 120 -3.98 8.63 0.81
N LYS A 121 -2.65 8.68 0.55
CA LYS A 121 -1.95 9.84 -0.03
C LYS A 121 -0.97 9.50 -1.13
N SER A 122 -0.72 8.23 -1.40
CA SER A 122 0.29 7.80 -2.38
C SER A 122 -0.18 6.66 -3.25
N ILE A 123 0.32 6.64 -4.48
CA ILE A 123 0.18 5.56 -5.45
C ILE A 123 1.58 5.08 -5.78
N ASN A 124 1.82 3.78 -5.58
CA ASN A 124 3.07 3.13 -5.95
C ASN A 124 2.78 2.06 -7.02
N GLY A 125 3.55 2.03 -8.07
CA GLY A 125 3.43 1.05 -9.13
C GLY A 125 4.78 0.39 -9.42
N LEU A 126 4.76 -0.90 -9.72
CA LEU A 126 5.87 -1.59 -10.36
C LEU A 126 5.37 -2.04 -11.73
N LEU A 127 5.83 -1.37 -12.77
CA LEU A 127 5.47 -1.65 -14.16
C LEU A 127 6.56 -2.51 -14.79
N ASP A 128 6.24 -3.78 -15.03
CA ASP A 128 7.18 -4.74 -15.61
C ASP A 128 7.31 -4.56 -17.13
N ASN A 129 6.18 -4.38 -17.79
CA ASN A 129 6.09 -4.14 -19.24
C ASN A 129 4.78 -3.44 -19.60
N GLY A 130 4.75 -2.82 -20.77
CA GLY A 130 3.57 -2.19 -21.35
C GLY A 130 3.45 -0.72 -20.99
N THR A 131 2.23 -0.20 -20.97
CA THR A 131 1.95 1.22 -20.83
C THR A 131 0.95 1.47 -19.71
N ALA A 132 1.30 2.36 -18.79
CA ALA A 132 0.42 2.86 -17.75
C ALA A 132 0.20 4.36 -17.92
N HIS A 133 -1.06 4.79 -17.97
CA HIS A 133 -1.45 6.18 -17.90
C HIS A 133 -1.98 6.49 -16.51
N VAL A 134 -1.36 7.45 -15.85
CA VAL A 134 -1.65 7.83 -14.47
C VAL A 134 -2.14 9.27 -14.43
N SER A 135 -3.26 9.49 -13.75
CA SER A 135 -3.80 10.83 -13.50
C SER A 135 -4.11 10.98 -12.02
N THR A 136 -3.47 11.94 -11.37
CA THR A 136 -3.57 12.18 -9.93
C THR A 136 -4.19 13.52 -9.62
N VAL A 137 -4.73 13.63 -8.42
CA VAL A 137 -5.16 14.92 -7.86
C VAL A 137 -4.03 15.55 -7.03
N ALA A 138 -4.11 16.85 -6.79
CA ALA A 138 -3.19 17.52 -5.88
C ALA A 138 -3.25 16.89 -4.48
N GLY A 139 -2.12 16.75 -3.83
CA GLY A 139 -1.97 16.06 -2.55
C GLY A 139 -1.64 14.56 -2.66
N THR A 140 -1.58 14.00 -3.88
CA THR A 140 -1.23 12.61 -4.12
C THR A 140 0.17 12.47 -4.67
N SER A 141 1.06 11.83 -3.93
CA SER A 141 2.40 11.47 -4.42
C SER A 141 2.35 10.17 -5.23
N VAL A 142 3.25 10.07 -6.22
CA VAL A 142 3.35 8.86 -7.05
C VAL A 142 4.79 8.39 -7.11
N ASN A 143 4.96 7.08 -7.08
CA ASN A 143 6.23 6.42 -7.30
C ASN A 143 6.00 5.20 -8.21
N PHE A 144 6.37 5.31 -9.48
CA PHE A 144 6.31 4.21 -10.43
C PHE A 144 7.71 3.71 -10.72
N THR A 145 7.98 2.50 -10.29
CA THR A 145 9.24 1.81 -10.53
C THR A 145 9.14 0.98 -11.79
N THR A 146 10.14 1.06 -12.62
CA THR A 146 10.35 0.21 -13.78
C THR A 146 11.72 -0.46 -13.66
N LYS A 147 12.08 -1.31 -14.60
CA LYS A 147 13.38 -1.96 -14.63
C LYS A 147 14.54 -0.95 -14.79
N ASP A 148 14.30 0.15 -15.52
CA ASP A 148 15.36 1.07 -15.95
C ASP A 148 15.30 2.44 -15.27
N GLY A 149 14.26 2.69 -14.45
CA GLY A 149 14.13 3.96 -13.76
C GLY A 149 12.93 4.04 -12.84
N ILE A 150 12.83 5.18 -12.16
CA ILE A 150 11.74 5.47 -11.24
C ILE A 150 11.11 6.80 -11.65
N VAL A 151 9.79 6.79 -11.85
CA VAL A 151 9.00 7.99 -12.08
C VAL A 151 8.43 8.47 -10.74
N VAL A 152 8.70 9.72 -10.40
CA VAL A 152 8.28 10.31 -9.12
C VAL A 152 7.43 11.57 -9.39
N VAL A 153 6.30 11.67 -8.70
CA VAL A 153 5.48 12.89 -8.61
C VAL A 153 5.33 13.25 -7.13
N ASP A 154 5.65 14.47 -6.78
CA ASP A 154 5.67 14.97 -5.39
C ASP A 154 4.29 15.25 -4.80
N GLY A 155 3.25 15.31 -5.66
CA GLY A 155 1.88 15.59 -5.25
C GLY A 155 1.57 17.07 -5.03
N SER A 156 2.50 17.99 -5.29
CA SER A 156 2.27 19.44 -5.13
C SER A 156 1.12 19.95 -6.01
N GLN A 157 0.87 19.31 -7.13
CA GLN A 157 -0.20 19.62 -8.08
C GLN A 157 -0.79 18.37 -8.72
N ALA A 158 -1.97 18.51 -9.29
CA ALA A 158 -2.57 17.47 -10.12
C ALA A 158 -1.67 17.20 -11.33
N THR A 159 -1.33 15.93 -11.54
CA THR A 159 -0.38 15.52 -12.59
C THR A 159 -0.95 14.37 -13.40
N SER A 160 -0.79 14.45 -14.72
CA SER A 160 -1.14 13.38 -15.64
C SER A 160 0.06 13.03 -16.50
N PHE A 161 0.41 11.74 -16.53
CA PHE A 161 1.57 11.24 -17.27
C PHE A 161 1.34 9.82 -17.77
N THR A 162 2.15 9.44 -18.75
CA THR A 162 2.21 8.08 -19.28
C THR A 162 3.60 7.52 -19.10
N VAL A 163 3.68 6.32 -18.55
CA VAL A 163 4.90 5.52 -18.50
C VAL A 163 4.76 4.36 -19.47
N ASN A 164 5.73 4.18 -20.32
CA ASN A 164 5.78 3.08 -21.30
C ASN A 164 7.10 2.31 -21.10
N VAL A 165 7.02 1.00 -20.98
CA VAL A 165 8.15 0.08 -20.86
C VAL A 165 8.10 -0.89 -22.03
N VAL A 166 9.00 -0.71 -22.98
CA VAL A 166 9.09 -1.55 -24.18
C VAL A 166 10.56 -1.87 -24.47
N LYS A 167 10.88 -3.14 -24.64
CA LYS A 167 12.23 -3.62 -25.04
C LYS A 167 13.37 -3.10 -24.13
N GLY A 168 13.13 -2.98 -22.83
CA GLY A 168 14.12 -2.48 -21.86
C GLY A 168 14.34 -0.96 -21.91
N ILE A 169 13.41 -0.22 -22.49
CA ILE A 169 13.39 1.24 -22.46
C ILE A 169 12.17 1.70 -21.73
N THR A 170 12.36 2.52 -20.71
CA THR A 170 11.30 3.22 -19.99
C THR A 170 11.17 4.62 -20.56
N SER A 171 10.00 4.98 -21.06
CA SER A 171 9.68 6.33 -21.53
C SER A 171 8.61 6.95 -20.63
N LEU A 172 8.85 8.18 -20.19
CA LEU A 172 7.92 9.02 -19.43
C LEU A 172 7.48 10.18 -20.33
N THR A 173 6.18 10.39 -20.45
CA THR A 173 5.60 11.57 -21.08
C THR A 173 4.65 12.23 -20.10
N THR A 174 4.85 13.50 -19.80
CA THR A 174 3.97 14.28 -18.92
C THR A 174 2.97 15.08 -19.74
N HIS A 175 1.68 14.91 -19.48
CA HIS A 175 0.60 15.63 -20.18
C HIS A 175 0.18 16.89 -19.44
N SER A 176 0.19 16.84 -18.11
CA SER A 176 -0.07 17.99 -17.24
C SER A 176 0.68 17.87 -15.93
N GLY A 177 1.02 18.98 -15.32
CA GLY A 177 1.80 19.00 -14.10
C GLY A 177 3.29 18.78 -14.36
N VAL A 178 3.98 18.18 -13.41
CA VAL A 178 5.42 17.91 -13.45
C VAL A 178 5.68 16.52 -12.86
N ALA A 179 6.44 15.72 -13.59
CA ALA A 179 6.95 14.43 -13.12
C ALA A 179 8.50 14.42 -13.18
N GLN A 180 9.12 13.53 -12.45
CA GLN A 180 10.57 13.34 -12.45
C GLN A 180 10.88 11.91 -12.87
N LEU A 181 11.83 11.75 -13.78
CA LEU A 181 12.42 10.45 -14.12
C LEU A 181 13.78 10.35 -13.43
N ARG A 182 13.96 9.33 -12.60
CA ARG A 182 15.20 9.04 -11.88
C ARG A 182 15.84 7.76 -12.42
N VAL A 183 17.13 7.84 -12.71
CA VAL A 183 17.94 6.71 -13.20
C VAL A 183 19.29 6.75 -12.46
N GLY A 184 19.49 5.82 -11.54
CA GLY A 184 20.61 5.90 -10.61
C GLY A 184 20.60 7.24 -9.86
N ASP A 185 21.71 7.98 -9.93
CA ASP A 185 21.88 9.30 -9.30
C ASP A 185 21.35 10.45 -10.16
N SER A 186 20.99 10.18 -11.42
CA SER A 186 20.47 11.21 -12.33
C SER A 186 18.99 11.44 -12.17
N VAL A 187 18.58 12.70 -12.11
CA VAL A 187 17.16 13.11 -12.01
C VAL A 187 16.85 14.08 -13.14
N LYS A 188 15.87 13.72 -13.97
CA LYS A 188 15.31 14.60 -14.99
C LYS A 188 13.90 15.01 -14.64
N GLN A 189 13.67 16.31 -14.54
CA GLN A 189 12.33 16.86 -14.45
C GLN A 189 11.69 16.90 -15.84
N VAL A 190 10.42 16.46 -15.92
CA VAL A 190 9.64 16.37 -17.17
C VAL A 190 8.37 17.19 -16.95
N ALA A 191 8.31 18.35 -17.56
CA ALA A 191 7.17 19.24 -17.48
C ALA A 191 6.06 18.82 -18.46
N ALA A 192 4.90 19.46 -18.35
CA ALA A 192 3.78 19.20 -19.27
C ALA A 192 4.19 19.39 -20.74
N GLY A 193 3.89 18.40 -21.58
CA GLY A 193 4.26 18.34 -22.99
C GLY A 193 5.66 17.79 -23.26
N GLU A 194 6.44 17.51 -22.23
CA GLU A 194 7.80 16.94 -22.38
C GLU A 194 7.81 15.42 -22.21
N SER A 195 8.88 14.82 -22.72
CA SER A 195 9.17 13.39 -22.57
C SER A 195 10.63 13.18 -22.16
N ALA A 196 10.88 12.07 -21.47
CA ALA A 196 12.21 11.57 -21.15
C ALA A 196 12.22 10.05 -21.24
N SER A 197 13.37 9.47 -21.58
CA SER A 197 13.53 8.02 -21.64
C SER A 197 14.76 7.58 -20.87
N ALA A 198 14.70 6.37 -20.34
CA ALA A 198 15.76 5.69 -19.61
C ALA A 198 15.87 4.24 -20.10
N GLY A 199 17.06 3.70 -20.10
CA GLY A 199 17.37 2.33 -20.52
C GLY A 199 18.38 2.26 -21.63
N THR A 200 18.98 1.09 -21.82
CA THR A 200 19.87 0.78 -22.93
C THR A 200 19.09 0.00 -23.98
N PRO A 201 19.04 0.48 -25.24
CA PRO A 201 18.50 -0.33 -26.33
C PRO A 201 19.26 -1.66 -26.41
N ASN A 202 18.51 -2.76 -26.57
CA ASN A 202 19.15 -4.06 -26.76
C ASN A 202 19.85 -4.06 -28.14
N PRO A 203 21.21 -4.28 -28.22
CA PRO A 203 21.93 -4.17 -29.48
C PRO A 203 21.52 -5.18 -30.56
N LYS A 204 20.60 -6.11 -30.24
CA LYS A 204 20.12 -7.12 -31.20
C LYS A 204 18.99 -6.65 -32.13
N ASP A 205 18.46 -5.46 -31.92
CA ASP A 205 17.32 -4.96 -32.69
C ASP A 205 17.70 -3.92 -33.77
N ASP A 206 18.96 -3.73 -34.05
CA ASP A 206 19.42 -2.88 -35.15
C ASP A 206 19.56 -3.71 -36.43
N PRO A 207 18.75 -3.50 -37.47
CA PRO A 207 18.90 -4.17 -38.75
C PRO A 207 20.03 -3.48 -39.56
N GLY A 208 21.26 -3.86 -39.27
CA GLY A 208 22.38 -3.68 -40.17
C GLY A 208 23.10 -2.34 -40.13
N ASP A 209 24.18 -2.27 -39.41
CA ASP A 209 25.40 -1.74 -39.99
C ASP A 209 26.61 -2.45 -39.34
N ASP A 210 27.44 -3.04 -40.19
CA ASP A 210 28.67 -3.70 -39.82
C ASP A 210 29.71 -2.64 -39.40
N ASP A 211 30.55 -3.02 -38.41
CA ASP A 211 31.77 -2.38 -38.02
C ASP A 211 31.71 -1.10 -37.14
N ASP A 212 31.61 -1.35 -35.79
CA ASP A 212 32.61 -0.79 -34.89
C ASP A 212 32.54 -1.46 -33.51
N LYS A 213 33.61 -2.16 -33.15
CA LYS A 213 33.83 -2.75 -31.83
C LYS A 213 33.94 -1.65 -30.78
N MET A 214 32.91 -1.38 -30.03
CA MET A 214 33.04 -0.67 -28.77
C MET A 214 33.12 -1.66 -27.60
N SER A 215 34.29 -1.68 -27.02
CA SER A 215 34.66 -2.38 -25.81
C SER A 215 33.73 -2.05 -24.64
N GLY A 216 33.40 -3.10 -23.86
CA GLY A 216 32.50 -3.02 -22.72
C GLY A 216 32.84 -1.92 -21.72
N GLY A 217 31.86 -1.12 -21.44
CA GLY A 217 31.75 -0.16 -20.36
C GLY A 217 30.29 0.11 -20.17
N GLU A 218 29.86 -0.11 -18.95
CA GLU A 218 28.50 0.09 -18.44
C GLU A 218 28.08 1.55 -18.65
N LEU A 219 27.55 1.87 -19.82
CA LEU A 219 26.96 3.15 -20.13
C LEU A 219 25.43 2.99 -20.04
N ALA A 220 24.90 3.30 -18.87
CA ALA A 220 23.51 3.69 -18.76
C ALA A 220 23.32 4.97 -19.59
N ALA A 221 23.03 4.81 -20.88
CA ALA A 221 22.82 5.94 -21.77
C ALA A 221 21.45 6.55 -21.44
N LEU A 222 21.47 7.64 -20.69
CA LEU A 222 20.33 8.55 -20.58
C LEU A 222 20.17 9.24 -21.94
N ILE A 223 19.42 8.64 -22.86
CA ILE A 223 19.11 9.28 -24.14
C ILE A 223 18.05 10.34 -23.89
N LEU A 224 18.51 11.58 -23.77
CA LEU A 224 17.68 12.77 -23.71
C LEU A 224 17.20 13.12 -25.12
N LEU A 225 16.17 12.43 -25.60
CA LEU A 225 15.42 12.91 -26.76
C LEU A 225 14.49 14.03 -26.26
N GLY A 226 14.95 15.27 -26.35
CA GLY A 226 14.07 16.44 -26.27
C GLY A 226 13.14 16.42 -27.47
N ALA A 227 11.87 16.07 -27.28
CA ALA A 227 10.86 16.33 -28.27
C ALA A 227 10.71 17.84 -28.43
N GLY A 228 11.13 18.35 -29.57
CA GLY A 228 11.01 19.75 -29.94
C GLY A 228 9.59 20.24 -29.81
N ALA A 229 9.44 21.45 -29.28
CA ALA A 229 8.23 22.22 -29.29
C ALA A 229 7.69 22.27 -30.75
N THR A 230 6.53 21.66 -30.97
CA THR A 230 5.75 21.99 -32.16
C THR A 230 5.18 23.37 -31.95
N ALA A 231 5.88 24.38 -32.44
CA ALA A 231 5.34 25.71 -32.61
C ALA A 231 4.12 25.59 -33.54
N GLY A 232 2.94 25.82 -32.98
CA GLY A 232 1.71 25.95 -33.76
C GLY A 232 1.85 27.12 -34.72
N ILE A 233 1.86 26.84 -36.00
CA ILE A 233 1.67 27.86 -37.04
C ILE A 233 0.20 28.17 -37.08
N LEU A 234 -0.14 29.37 -36.66
CA LEU A 234 -1.42 30.02 -36.92
C LEU A 234 -1.45 30.39 -38.39
N TYR A 235 -2.46 29.93 -39.10
CA TYR A 235 -3.08 30.57 -40.21
C TYR A 235 -4.60 30.60 -40.02
#